data_4825dbd9dcdf8e77557eea1f0f98cba9
#
_entry.id   4825dbd9dcdf8e77557eea1f0f98cba9
#
_cell.length_a   1.000
_cell.length_b   1.000
_cell.length_c   1.000
_cell.angle_alpha   90.00
_cell.angle_beta   90.00
_cell.angle_gamma   90.00
#
_symmetry.space_group_name_H-M   'P 1'
#
loop_
_entity.id
_entity.type
_entity.pdbx_description
1 polymer ?
#
loop_
_entity_poly.entity_id
_entity_poly.type
_entity_poly.pdbx_seq_one_letter_code
_entity_poly.pdbx_strand_id
1 'polypeptide(L)'
;MHRRTHRQTHRHRSRVLLASSLAATLAVSTLAVATTAAAEPSDGSPEAVAALTDQAAASLADLPAQRLAPLAQATDVLAPGETAGSPNLAHVANIPKNGGFAPEGQYSTDLAFQGRYAFAGNYGGFTVYDVANPTAPQQVAQVVCPGSQNDISVYGDLLVLSTDSSRSNDSCENVAQSAAIKESWEGIKVFDISEPTAPEYVASVETQCGSHTHSLAPSQDGEELFVYVSSYSPNAAFPDCQPPHDLISVVQIPLDDPAAAELVSTPLLFPDGGNPGGNGSSTTSGCHDITTYPSKDLAAGACMGDGILLDISDRAHPVVTEVVRDTTNFAFWHSATFNNAGTKVVFTDELGGGGAPTCNPTVGPEKGADAIYDIVGGELVFKSYYKIEREQAATENCVAHNGSLIPVPGRDIMVQAWYQGGISVWDFTDSANPVEIAWFDRGPLSAERLILGGSWSAYWYNGAIISNDIQQGLDVLLLDDPVTNAAKSVVTDEFNPQAQPTYTEPPAWSKGTAYAGGTTVTYGGAVWRAQWWTKGQTPGADAWGPWEEIAGVDSAGVGAWKPSRVYVKGDSVTYEGTTYTAKWWTRNQAPGDRWGPWDPQD
;
A
#
# COMPACT_ATOMS: atom_id res chain seq x y z
N MET A 1 11.10 -32.11 58.21
CA MET A 1 12.54 -32.28 57.94
C MET A 1 12.90 -31.22 56.92
N HIS A 2 13.42 -30.11 57.34
CA HIS A 2 14.82 -29.67 57.36
C HIS A 2 15.46 -29.73 55.97
N ARG A 3 16.06 -28.70 55.35
CA ARG A 3 16.71 -27.43 55.74
C ARG A 3 17.04 -26.63 54.50
N ARG A 4 16.87 -25.31 54.52
CA ARG A 4 17.81 -24.16 54.50
C ARG A 4 18.42 -23.79 53.14
N THR A 5 18.01 -22.66 52.62
CA THR A 5 18.62 -21.29 52.54
C THR A 5 20.08 -21.21 52.11
N HIS A 6 20.32 -20.41 51.06
CA HIS A 6 21.40 -19.41 51.10
C HIS A 6 21.10 -18.24 50.13
N ARG A 7 20.95 -17.07 50.77
CA ARG A 7 21.10 -15.74 50.11
C ARG A 7 22.60 -15.46 49.95
N GLN A 8 22.96 -14.82 48.83
CA GLN A 8 24.12 -13.93 48.85
C GLN A 8 23.82 -12.67 48.03
N THR A 9 23.78 -11.58 48.77
CA THR A 9 23.85 -10.18 48.39
C THR A 9 25.29 -9.80 48.05
N HIS A 10 25.51 -9.09 46.96
CA HIS A 10 26.67 -8.20 46.85
C HIS A 10 26.27 -6.82 46.30
N ARG A 11 26.59 -5.86 47.14
CA ARG A 11 26.48 -4.40 46.97
C ARG A 11 27.75 -3.82 46.32
N HIS A 12 27.54 -2.63 45.74
CA HIS A 12 28.46 -1.50 45.52
C HIS A 12 29.35 -1.58 44.25
N ARG A 13 29.56 -0.52 43.48
CA ARG A 13 29.77 0.92 43.84
C ARG A 13 29.55 1.79 42.63
N SER A 14 28.95 2.92 42.87
CA SER A 14 28.92 4.10 41.99
C SER A 14 30.35 4.61 41.71
N ARG A 15 30.58 5.07 40.47
CA ARG A 15 31.59 6.09 40.19
C ARG A 15 31.03 7.09 39.19
N VAL A 16 30.79 8.27 39.69
CA VAL A 16 30.64 9.52 39.00
C VAL A 16 32.01 9.90 38.43
N LEU A 17 32.07 10.31 37.14
CA LEU A 17 33.16 11.12 36.64
C LEU A 17 32.60 12.22 35.74
N LEU A 18 32.92 13.43 36.13
CA LEU A 18 32.61 14.71 35.50
C LEU A 18 33.35 14.89 34.19
N ALA A 19 32.67 15.57 33.32
CA ALA A 19 32.98 16.54 32.28
C ALA A 19 34.44 16.84 31.89
N SER A 20 34.63 17.11 30.65
CA SER A 20 35.25 18.37 30.20
C SER A 20 34.98 18.56 28.71
N SER A 21 34.45 19.70 28.38
CA SER A 21 34.32 20.30 27.06
C SER A 21 35.68 20.61 26.46
N LEU A 22 35.90 20.23 25.20
CA LEU A 22 36.94 20.81 24.37
C LEU A 22 36.35 21.18 23.01
N ALA A 23 36.28 22.48 22.77
CA ALA A 23 36.04 23.05 21.47
C ALA A 23 37.30 22.91 20.61
N ALA A 24 37.19 22.31 19.43
CA ALA A 24 38.24 22.32 18.43
C ALA A 24 37.76 23.11 17.22
N THR A 25 38.35 24.27 17.04
CA THR A 25 38.31 25.08 15.83
C THR A 25 39.17 24.42 14.75
N LEU A 26 38.57 24.10 13.60
CA LEU A 26 39.31 23.68 12.40
C LEU A 26 39.32 24.85 11.40
N ALA A 27 40.52 25.27 11.06
CA ALA A 27 40.81 26.24 10.02
C ALA A 27 40.66 25.59 8.64
N VAL A 28 39.96 26.25 7.74
CA VAL A 28 39.79 25.88 6.33
C VAL A 28 40.89 26.61 5.54
N SER A 29 41.74 25.84 4.85
CA SER A 29 42.69 26.36 3.88
C SER A 29 42.05 26.38 2.50
N THR A 30 41.85 27.57 1.94
CA THR A 30 41.34 27.77 0.59
C THR A 30 42.44 27.69 -0.44
N LEU A 31 42.22 26.87 -1.48
CA LEU A 31 43.00 26.96 -2.74
C LEU A 31 42.07 27.59 -3.79
N ALA A 32 42.43 28.75 -4.27
CA ALA A 32 41.70 29.49 -5.27
C ALA A 32 42.00 28.97 -6.68
N VAL A 33 40.94 28.67 -7.44
CA VAL A 33 40.98 28.66 -8.91
C VAL A 33 39.96 29.70 -9.38
N ALA A 34 40.47 30.72 -10.05
CA ALA A 34 39.68 31.83 -10.55
C ALA A 34 38.91 31.43 -11.81
N THR A 35 37.61 31.48 -11.73
CA THR A 35 36.72 31.74 -12.88
C THR A 35 35.72 32.79 -12.45
N THR A 36 35.60 33.82 -13.25
CA THR A 36 34.71 34.98 -13.03
C THR A 36 33.26 34.53 -13.12
N ALA A 37 32.58 34.46 -11.99
CA ALA A 37 31.14 34.45 -11.88
C ALA A 37 30.70 35.44 -10.82
N ALA A 38 29.59 36.09 -11.04
CA ALA A 38 29.05 37.15 -10.21
C ALA A 38 28.85 36.71 -8.75
N ALA A 39 29.11 37.61 -7.81
CA ALA A 39 29.02 37.35 -6.39
C ALA A 39 27.58 37.06 -5.97
N GLU A 40 27.37 35.91 -5.35
CA GLU A 40 26.14 35.58 -4.65
C GLU A 40 26.24 35.97 -3.16
N PRO A 41 25.13 36.38 -2.53
CA PRO A 41 25.12 36.76 -1.11
C PRO A 41 25.12 35.48 -0.24
N SER A 42 26.10 35.35 0.63
CA SER A 42 26.27 34.24 1.58
C SER A 42 25.83 34.65 2.99
N ASP A 43 24.57 35.02 3.19
CA ASP A 43 24.08 35.52 4.49
C ASP A 43 23.10 34.58 5.24
N GLY A 44 22.80 33.40 4.69
CA GLY A 44 21.90 32.44 5.36
C GLY A 44 20.46 32.94 5.51
N SER A 45 20.06 33.93 4.71
CA SER A 45 18.68 34.45 4.73
C SER A 45 17.68 33.43 4.19
N PRO A 46 16.40 33.52 4.58
CA PRO A 46 15.35 32.67 4.02
C PRO A 46 15.24 32.70 2.49
N GLU A 47 15.67 33.80 1.86
CA GLU A 47 15.72 33.98 0.41
C GLU A 47 16.86 33.18 -0.23
N ALA A 48 18.01 33.05 0.43
CA ALA A 48 19.12 32.22 -0.07
C ALA A 48 18.81 30.73 0.03
N VAL A 49 18.08 30.29 1.05
CA VAL A 49 17.60 28.91 1.21
C VAL A 49 16.51 28.59 0.18
N ALA A 50 15.60 29.55 -0.11
CA ALA A 50 14.58 29.39 -1.15
C ALA A 50 15.20 29.30 -2.55
N ALA A 51 16.26 30.08 -2.84
CA ALA A 51 16.95 30.03 -4.12
C ALA A 51 17.70 28.69 -4.34
N LEU A 52 18.23 28.08 -3.28
CA LEU A 52 18.87 26.75 -3.35
C LEU A 52 17.84 25.63 -3.50
N THR A 53 16.65 25.76 -2.92
CA THR A 53 15.54 24.83 -3.12
C THR A 53 14.93 24.94 -4.51
N ASP A 54 14.81 26.16 -5.05
CA ASP A 54 14.35 26.39 -6.43
C ASP A 54 15.36 25.87 -7.47
N GLN A 55 16.68 26.02 -7.22
CA GLN A 55 17.72 25.46 -8.09
C GLN A 55 17.79 23.92 -8.03
N ALA A 56 17.56 23.33 -6.87
CA ALA A 56 17.44 21.88 -6.74
C ALA A 56 16.17 21.35 -7.41
N ALA A 57 15.05 22.05 -7.29
CA ALA A 57 13.80 21.72 -7.98
C ALA A 57 13.92 21.87 -9.50
N ALA A 58 14.60 22.92 -9.99
CA ALA A 58 14.84 23.13 -11.42
C ALA A 58 15.78 22.07 -12.01
N SER A 59 16.77 21.55 -11.27
CA SER A 59 17.66 20.49 -11.74
C SER A 59 17.02 19.11 -11.76
N LEU A 60 15.95 18.89 -11.00
CA LEU A 60 15.11 17.68 -11.07
C LEU A 60 14.07 17.75 -12.19
N ALA A 61 13.67 18.97 -12.61
CA ALA A 61 12.74 19.18 -13.70
C ALA A 61 13.36 18.98 -15.11
N ASP A 62 14.69 18.93 -15.21
CA ASP A 62 15.42 18.77 -16.49
C ASP A 62 15.78 17.31 -16.86
N LEU A 63 15.37 16.32 -16.06
CA LEU A 63 15.35 14.94 -16.55
C LEU A 63 14.12 14.80 -17.45
N PRO A 64 14.28 14.50 -18.77
CA PRO A 64 13.13 14.24 -19.61
C PRO A 64 12.41 13.03 -18.99
N ALA A 65 11.26 13.27 -18.36
CA ALA A 65 10.31 12.21 -18.09
C ALA A 65 10.06 11.54 -19.42
N GLN A 66 10.62 10.35 -19.64
CA GLN A 66 10.23 9.54 -20.80
C GLN A 66 8.71 9.36 -20.64
N ARG A 67 7.96 10.08 -21.47
CA ARG A 67 6.52 9.95 -21.52
C ARG A 67 6.26 8.50 -21.89
N LEU A 68 5.72 7.74 -20.96
CA LEU A 68 5.30 6.38 -21.22
C LEU A 68 4.25 6.44 -22.33
N ALA A 69 4.39 5.61 -23.35
CA ALA A 69 3.37 5.51 -24.38
C ALA A 69 2.15 4.80 -23.76
N PRO A 70 0.92 5.29 -24.02
CA PRO A 70 -0.27 4.57 -23.60
C PRO A 70 -0.24 3.13 -24.11
N LEU A 71 -0.62 2.18 -23.27
CA LEU A 71 -0.78 0.79 -23.69
C LEU A 71 -1.90 0.68 -24.74
N ALA A 72 -1.75 -0.26 -25.68
CA ALA A 72 -2.86 -0.65 -26.53
C ALA A 72 -3.93 -1.31 -25.64
N GLN A 73 -5.10 -0.68 -25.55
CA GLN A 73 -6.23 -1.19 -24.78
C GLN A 73 -6.87 -2.39 -25.50
N ALA A 74 -7.37 -3.36 -24.72
CA ALA A 74 -8.29 -4.35 -25.26
C ALA A 74 -9.59 -3.61 -25.64
N THR A 75 -10.00 -3.72 -26.90
CA THR A 75 -11.18 -3.00 -27.43
C THR A 75 -12.45 -3.82 -27.32
N ASP A 76 -12.34 -5.12 -27.02
CA ASP A 76 -13.47 -6.04 -26.97
C ASP A 76 -13.76 -6.43 -25.51
N VAL A 77 -15.03 -6.39 -25.11
CA VAL A 77 -15.52 -6.91 -23.83
C VAL A 77 -15.26 -8.41 -23.80
N LEU A 78 -14.67 -8.89 -22.70
CA LEU A 78 -14.35 -10.32 -22.52
C LEU A 78 -15.62 -11.16 -22.32
N ALA A 79 -15.58 -12.41 -22.77
CA ALA A 79 -16.63 -13.37 -22.45
C ALA A 79 -16.37 -14.03 -21.08
N PRO A 80 -17.43 -14.62 -20.43
CA PRO A 80 -17.24 -15.36 -19.19
C PRO A 80 -16.15 -16.43 -19.27
N GLY A 81 -15.19 -16.37 -18.33
CA GLY A 81 -14.07 -17.30 -18.25
C GLY A 81 -12.88 -16.93 -19.13
N GLU A 82 -12.96 -15.88 -19.93
CA GLU A 82 -11.80 -15.32 -20.63
C GLU A 82 -10.97 -14.47 -19.69
N THR A 83 -9.68 -14.37 -19.97
CA THR A 83 -8.75 -13.45 -19.29
C THR A 83 -7.92 -12.71 -20.32
N ALA A 84 -7.58 -11.46 -20.02
CA ALA A 84 -6.68 -10.66 -20.82
C ALA A 84 -5.75 -9.84 -19.91
N GLY A 85 -4.65 -9.35 -20.47
CA GLY A 85 -3.71 -8.52 -19.71
C GLY A 85 -2.66 -7.91 -20.63
N SER A 86 -1.99 -6.88 -20.12
CA SER A 86 -0.82 -6.32 -20.78
C SER A 86 0.33 -7.34 -20.76
N PRO A 87 1.22 -7.33 -21.77
CA PRO A 87 2.30 -8.33 -21.87
C PRO A 87 3.29 -8.33 -20.71
N ASN A 88 3.32 -7.24 -19.94
CA ASN A 88 4.22 -7.03 -18.80
C ASN A 88 3.60 -7.34 -17.44
N LEU A 89 2.34 -7.82 -17.39
CA LEU A 89 1.68 -8.24 -16.16
C LEU A 89 1.13 -9.67 -16.30
N ALA A 90 1.73 -10.60 -15.59
CA ALA A 90 1.36 -12.00 -15.66
C ALA A 90 0.64 -12.47 -14.40
N HIS A 91 -0.52 -13.07 -14.55
CA HIS A 91 -1.22 -13.80 -13.50
C HIS A 91 -0.54 -15.17 -13.32
N VAL A 92 0.08 -15.40 -12.16
CA VAL A 92 0.97 -16.55 -11.94
C VAL A 92 0.42 -17.59 -10.97
N ALA A 93 -0.54 -17.21 -10.12
CA ALA A 93 -1.19 -18.14 -9.21
C ALA A 93 -2.59 -17.65 -8.83
N ASN A 94 -3.48 -18.62 -8.57
CA ASN A 94 -4.77 -18.40 -7.93
C ASN A 94 -5.00 -19.49 -6.88
N ILE A 95 -5.44 -19.12 -5.67
CA ILE A 95 -5.95 -20.02 -4.65
C ILE A 95 -7.45 -19.75 -4.47
N PRO A 96 -8.32 -20.63 -5.00
CA PRO A 96 -9.76 -20.45 -4.87
C PRO A 96 -10.22 -20.46 -3.40
N LYS A 97 -11.30 -19.74 -3.11
CA LYS A 97 -11.99 -19.82 -1.83
C LYS A 97 -12.35 -21.28 -1.51
N ASN A 98 -12.21 -21.67 -0.25
CA ASN A 98 -12.48 -23.05 0.17
C ASN A 98 -13.06 -23.10 1.60
N GLY A 99 -13.30 -24.32 2.10
CA GLY A 99 -13.78 -24.54 3.45
C GLY A 99 -15.08 -23.77 3.76
N GLY A 100 -15.11 -23.06 4.86
CA GLY A 100 -16.23 -22.20 5.28
C GLY A 100 -16.48 -21.01 4.37
N PHE A 101 -15.50 -20.60 3.56
CA PHE A 101 -15.56 -19.43 2.68
C PHE A 101 -15.88 -19.74 1.22
N ALA A 102 -16.06 -21.01 0.86
CA ALA A 102 -16.41 -21.45 -0.49
C ALA A 102 -17.76 -20.91 -1.04
N PRO A 103 -18.82 -20.69 -0.24
CA PRO A 103 -20.11 -20.22 -0.76
C PRO A 103 -20.02 -18.84 -1.43
N GLU A 104 -20.85 -18.58 -2.45
CA GLU A 104 -20.90 -17.31 -3.20
C GLU A 104 -21.09 -16.08 -2.28
N GLY A 105 -21.89 -16.19 -1.21
CA GLY A 105 -22.12 -15.10 -0.27
C GLY A 105 -21.00 -14.86 0.75
N GLN A 106 -19.94 -15.67 0.74
CA GLN A 106 -18.75 -15.47 1.56
C GLN A 106 -17.72 -14.70 0.72
N TYR A 107 -17.90 -13.39 0.63
CA TYR A 107 -17.04 -12.52 -0.18
C TYR A 107 -15.65 -12.40 0.45
N SER A 108 -14.62 -12.52 -0.36
CA SER A 108 -13.27 -12.11 0.02
C SER A 108 -13.17 -10.59 0.00
N THR A 109 -12.38 -10.01 0.91
CA THR A 109 -12.30 -8.57 1.13
C THR A 109 -10.84 -8.09 1.13
N ASP A 110 -10.43 -7.32 2.09
CA ASP A 110 -9.14 -6.65 2.10
C ASP A 110 -7.97 -7.57 2.50
N LEU A 111 -6.75 -7.05 2.42
CA LEU A 111 -5.49 -7.74 2.67
C LEU A 111 -4.58 -6.93 3.58
N ALA A 112 -3.89 -7.62 4.49
CA ALA A 112 -2.73 -7.11 5.21
C ALA A 112 -1.56 -8.09 5.09
N PHE A 113 -0.33 -7.62 5.34
CA PHE A 113 0.86 -8.42 5.08
C PHE A 113 1.87 -8.30 6.20
N GLN A 114 2.51 -9.43 6.55
CA GLN A 114 3.64 -9.44 7.47
C GLN A 114 4.62 -10.57 7.13
N GLY A 115 5.89 -10.21 6.98
CA GLY A 115 6.95 -11.16 6.66
C GLY A 115 6.66 -11.92 5.36
N ARG A 116 6.38 -13.19 5.49
CA ARG A 116 6.03 -14.06 4.36
C ARG A 116 4.54 -14.31 4.20
N TYR A 117 3.71 -13.69 5.02
CA TYR A 117 2.29 -13.97 5.08
C TYR A 117 1.42 -12.85 4.52
N ALA A 118 0.34 -13.24 3.86
CA ALA A 118 -0.78 -12.38 3.53
C ALA A 118 -1.99 -12.81 4.36
N PHE A 119 -2.61 -11.88 5.03
CA PHE A 119 -3.83 -12.05 5.81
C PHE A 119 -4.98 -11.51 4.98
N ALA A 120 -5.92 -12.36 4.62
CA ALA A 120 -6.99 -12.05 3.68
C ALA A 120 -8.34 -12.08 4.38
N GLY A 121 -9.01 -10.94 4.46
CA GLY A 121 -10.35 -10.80 5.01
C GLY A 121 -11.38 -11.53 4.17
N ASN A 122 -12.46 -11.95 4.82
CA ASN A 122 -13.61 -12.60 4.22
C ASN A 122 -14.84 -12.37 5.10
N TYR A 123 -16.03 -12.32 4.53
CA TYR A 123 -17.30 -12.14 5.29
C TYR A 123 -17.49 -13.16 6.42
N GLY A 124 -16.86 -14.31 6.31
CA GLY A 124 -16.89 -15.37 7.33
C GLY A 124 -15.71 -15.35 8.32
N GLY A 125 -14.75 -14.44 8.20
CA GLY A 125 -13.55 -14.37 9.01
C GLY A 125 -12.32 -13.97 8.19
N PHE A 126 -11.21 -14.70 8.29
CA PHE A 126 -10.01 -14.45 7.48
C PHE A 126 -9.22 -15.71 7.18
N THR A 127 -8.36 -15.61 6.16
CA THR A 127 -7.44 -16.68 5.74
C THR A 127 -6.01 -16.18 5.79
N VAL A 128 -5.06 -16.99 6.24
CA VAL A 128 -3.62 -16.70 6.19
C VAL A 128 -2.98 -17.51 5.08
N TYR A 129 -2.26 -16.83 4.21
CA TYR A 129 -1.52 -17.43 3.11
C TYR A 129 -0.02 -17.20 3.28
N ASP A 130 0.78 -18.22 3.07
CA ASP A 130 2.22 -18.10 2.87
C ASP A 130 2.47 -17.73 1.40
N VAL A 131 2.96 -16.52 1.17
CA VAL A 131 3.22 -15.94 -0.15
C VAL A 131 4.72 -15.79 -0.44
N ALA A 132 5.60 -16.42 0.33
CA ALA A 132 7.05 -16.37 0.12
C ALA A 132 7.47 -16.85 -1.28
N ASN A 133 6.72 -17.79 -1.85
CA ASN A 133 6.83 -18.16 -3.26
C ASN A 133 5.60 -17.66 -4.01
N PRO A 134 5.67 -16.52 -4.73
CA PRO A 134 4.52 -15.94 -5.41
C PRO A 134 3.92 -16.83 -6.50
N THR A 135 4.67 -17.79 -7.07
CA THR A 135 4.15 -18.74 -8.07
C THR A 135 3.53 -20.00 -7.48
N ALA A 136 3.63 -20.17 -6.16
CA ALA A 136 3.06 -21.31 -5.45
C ALA A 136 2.67 -20.94 -4.01
N PRO A 137 1.79 -19.94 -3.82
CA PRO A 137 1.34 -19.55 -2.50
C PRO A 137 0.59 -20.71 -1.82
N GLN A 138 0.56 -20.71 -0.48
CA GLN A 138 -0.05 -21.80 0.29
C GLN A 138 -1.00 -21.22 1.34
N GLN A 139 -2.22 -21.73 1.45
CA GLN A 139 -3.06 -21.46 2.60
C GLN A 139 -2.49 -22.20 3.82
N VAL A 140 -2.28 -21.47 4.93
CA VAL A 140 -1.71 -22.02 6.16
C VAL A 140 -2.68 -21.99 7.34
N ALA A 141 -3.64 -21.05 7.36
CA ALA A 141 -4.70 -21.01 8.34
C ALA A 141 -6.01 -20.47 7.74
N GLN A 142 -7.15 -20.79 8.36
CA GLN A 142 -8.45 -20.19 8.11
C GLN A 142 -9.18 -20.05 9.44
N VAL A 143 -9.52 -18.81 9.80
CA VAL A 143 -10.22 -18.47 11.04
C VAL A 143 -11.66 -18.08 10.72
N VAL A 144 -12.61 -18.85 11.22
CA VAL A 144 -14.04 -18.54 11.07
C VAL A 144 -14.45 -17.58 12.19
N CYS A 145 -14.78 -16.35 11.81
CA CYS A 145 -15.22 -15.29 12.72
C CYS A 145 -16.10 -14.30 11.95
N PRO A 146 -17.38 -14.62 11.73
CA PRO A 146 -18.24 -13.86 10.83
C PRO A 146 -18.49 -12.44 11.35
N GLY A 147 -18.32 -11.45 10.46
CA GLY A 147 -18.45 -10.02 10.79
C GLY A 147 -18.94 -9.17 9.62
N SER A 148 -19.30 -9.75 8.47
CA SER A 148 -19.49 -9.10 7.18
C SER A 148 -18.15 -8.71 6.56
N GLN A 149 -17.87 -7.48 6.14
CA GLN A 149 -16.70 -7.16 5.32
C GLN A 149 -15.36 -7.60 5.96
N ASN A 150 -15.23 -7.56 7.29
CA ASN A 150 -14.03 -8.03 7.98
C ASN A 150 -12.73 -7.44 7.40
N ASP A 151 -12.69 -6.10 7.28
CA ASP A 151 -11.45 -5.38 7.00
C ASP A 151 -10.36 -5.78 7.99
N ILE A 152 -9.10 -5.83 7.53
CA ILE A 152 -8.03 -6.52 8.24
C ILE A 152 -6.72 -5.73 8.23
N SER A 153 -6.08 -5.62 9.39
CA SER A 153 -4.75 -5.02 9.54
C SER A 153 -3.88 -5.81 10.50
N VAL A 154 -2.56 -5.68 10.38
CA VAL A 154 -1.58 -6.33 11.26
C VAL A 154 -0.61 -5.31 11.84
N TYR A 155 -0.15 -5.52 13.08
CA TYR A 155 0.89 -4.72 13.70
C TYR A 155 1.65 -5.55 14.75
N GLY A 156 2.93 -5.79 14.53
CA GLY A 156 3.69 -6.70 15.39
C GLY A 156 3.02 -8.08 15.50
N ASP A 157 2.76 -8.53 16.70
CA ASP A 157 2.09 -9.81 16.94
C ASP A 157 0.55 -9.72 16.96
N LEU A 158 -0.03 -8.59 16.47
CA LEU A 158 -1.46 -8.36 16.52
C LEU A 158 -2.09 -8.28 15.13
N LEU A 159 -3.32 -8.80 15.03
CA LEU A 159 -4.21 -8.60 13.90
C LEU A 159 -5.50 -7.96 14.41
N VAL A 160 -5.93 -6.89 13.73
CA VAL A 160 -7.21 -6.22 13.95
C VAL A 160 -8.17 -6.61 12.84
N LEU A 161 -9.40 -6.97 13.21
CA LEU A 161 -10.46 -7.41 12.30
C LEU A 161 -11.72 -6.58 12.54
N SER A 162 -12.24 -5.94 11.50
CA SER A 162 -13.51 -5.20 11.52
C SER A 162 -14.71 -6.13 11.63
N THR A 163 -15.77 -5.67 12.28
CA THR A 163 -17.10 -6.27 12.24
C THR A 163 -18.11 -5.21 11.80
N ASP A 164 -18.53 -5.32 10.55
CA ASP A 164 -19.33 -4.35 9.80
C ASP A 164 -20.83 -4.64 9.80
N SER A 165 -21.25 -5.70 10.43
CA SER A 165 -22.68 -5.97 10.58
C SER A 165 -23.01 -6.51 11.95
N SER A 166 -24.13 -6.06 12.46
CA SER A 166 -24.57 -6.32 13.82
C SER A 166 -24.71 -7.80 14.14
N ARG A 167 -24.14 -8.23 15.26
CA ARG A 167 -24.01 -9.61 15.73
C ARG A 167 -24.66 -9.80 17.10
N SER A 168 -24.94 -11.05 17.45
CA SER A 168 -25.52 -11.41 18.75
C SER A 168 -24.56 -11.23 19.93
N ASN A 169 -23.26 -11.16 19.70
CA ASN A 169 -22.20 -10.96 20.68
C ASN A 169 -20.86 -10.76 19.98
N ASP A 170 -19.82 -10.47 20.74
CA ASP A 170 -18.45 -10.19 20.31
C ASP A 170 -17.61 -11.43 19.94
N SER A 171 -18.05 -12.64 20.28
CA SER A 171 -17.28 -13.85 19.99
C SER A 171 -17.27 -14.21 18.50
N CYS A 172 -16.38 -15.12 18.10
CA CYS A 172 -16.39 -15.68 16.74
C CYS A 172 -17.51 -16.72 16.51
N GLU A 173 -18.22 -17.16 17.56
CA GLU A 173 -19.40 -18.03 17.46
C GLU A 173 -20.72 -17.24 17.35
N ASN A 174 -20.64 -15.96 17.01
CA ASN A 174 -21.79 -15.07 16.87
C ASN A 174 -22.70 -15.44 15.67
N VAL A 175 -23.92 -14.93 15.71
CA VAL A 175 -24.86 -14.98 14.58
C VAL A 175 -25.35 -13.57 14.25
N ALA A 176 -25.78 -13.36 12.99
CA ALA A 176 -26.35 -12.08 12.58
C ALA A 176 -27.54 -11.70 13.46
N GLN A 177 -27.58 -10.45 13.91
CA GLN A 177 -28.63 -9.87 14.74
C GLN A 177 -28.97 -8.47 14.21
N SER A 178 -30.18 -8.00 14.45
CA SER A 178 -30.57 -6.66 14.01
C SER A 178 -29.89 -5.59 14.87
N ALA A 179 -29.33 -4.57 14.26
CA ALA A 179 -28.79 -3.38 14.93
C ALA A 179 -29.86 -2.56 15.70
N ALA A 180 -31.17 -2.83 15.50
CA ALA A 180 -32.25 -2.26 16.32
C ALA A 180 -32.35 -2.89 17.71
N ILE A 181 -31.62 -3.96 17.99
CA ILE A 181 -31.57 -4.63 19.30
C ILE A 181 -30.36 -4.04 20.06
N LYS A 182 -30.64 -3.46 21.24
CA LYS A 182 -29.57 -2.77 22.03
C LYS A 182 -28.41 -3.69 22.44
N GLU A 183 -28.67 -4.97 22.63
CA GLU A 183 -27.68 -5.99 23.02
C GLU A 183 -26.93 -6.57 21.81
N SER A 184 -27.20 -6.07 20.60
CA SER A 184 -26.39 -6.43 19.46
C SER A 184 -25.00 -5.78 19.54
N TRP A 185 -24.03 -6.37 18.90
CA TRP A 185 -22.63 -5.96 18.95
C TRP A 185 -22.03 -5.82 17.55
N GLU A 186 -21.25 -4.77 17.35
CA GLU A 186 -20.38 -4.54 16.19
C GLU A 186 -19.20 -3.64 16.58
N GLY A 187 -18.06 -3.78 15.92
CA GLY A 187 -16.83 -3.08 16.28
C GLY A 187 -15.58 -3.78 15.74
N ILE A 188 -14.49 -3.76 16.50
CA ILE A 188 -13.25 -4.44 16.13
C ILE A 188 -12.95 -5.62 17.05
N LYS A 189 -12.22 -6.60 16.51
CA LYS A 189 -11.66 -7.74 17.24
C LYS A 189 -10.15 -7.76 17.09
N VAL A 190 -9.46 -8.17 18.13
CA VAL A 190 -8.00 -8.27 18.18
C VAL A 190 -7.62 -9.74 18.31
N PHE A 191 -6.67 -10.17 17.49
CA PHE A 191 -6.09 -11.52 17.53
C PHE A 191 -4.59 -11.43 17.77
N ASP A 192 -4.05 -12.38 18.51
CA ASP A 192 -2.62 -12.68 18.58
C ASP A 192 -2.22 -13.52 17.37
N ILE A 193 -1.24 -13.04 16.60
CA ILE A 193 -0.67 -13.68 15.43
C ILE A 193 0.84 -13.94 15.59
N SER A 194 1.36 -13.97 16.81
CA SER A 194 2.75 -14.38 17.09
C SER A 194 3.09 -15.73 16.49
N GLU A 195 2.06 -16.59 16.31
CA GLU A 195 2.09 -17.78 15.49
C GLU A 195 1.05 -17.63 14.34
N PRO A 196 1.43 -17.10 13.16
CA PRO A 196 0.50 -16.79 12.09
C PRO A 196 -0.30 -17.99 11.55
N THR A 197 0.16 -19.20 11.82
CA THR A 197 -0.54 -20.44 11.45
C THR A 197 -1.61 -20.87 12.45
N ALA A 198 -1.68 -20.20 13.61
CA ALA A 198 -2.62 -20.48 14.70
C ALA A 198 -3.09 -19.19 15.41
N PRO A 199 -3.75 -18.24 14.70
CA PRO A 199 -4.22 -17.00 15.33
C PRO A 199 -5.15 -17.26 16.51
N GLU A 200 -4.96 -16.50 17.62
CA GLU A 200 -5.76 -16.62 18.84
C GLU A 200 -6.55 -15.32 19.09
N TYR A 201 -7.86 -15.44 19.39
CA TYR A 201 -8.70 -14.29 19.75
C TYR A 201 -8.31 -13.74 21.13
N VAL A 202 -8.07 -12.41 21.22
CA VAL A 202 -7.59 -11.74 22.43
C VAL A 202 -8.63 -10.81 23.03
N ALA A 203 -9.19 -9.90 22.22
CA ALA A 203 -10.06 -8.84 22.70
C ALA A 203 -11.05 -8.38 21.64
N SER A 204 -12.05 -7.61 22.07
CA SER A 204 -12.97 -6.88 21.20
C SER A 204 -13.31 -5.52 21.80
N VAL A 205 -13.60 -4.55 20.95
CA VAL A 205 -14.09 -3.23 21.35
C VAL A 205 -15.30 -2.87 20.49
N GLU A 206 -16.43 -2.63 21.17
CA GLU A 206 -17.64 -2.12 20.52
C GLU A 206 -17.44 -0.67 20.11
N THR A 207 -17.87 -0.33 18.87
CA THR A 207 -17.74 1.03 18.34
C THR A 207 -19.07 1.53 17.78
N GLN A 208 -19.22 2.86 17.69
CA GLN A 208 -20.45 3.45 17.16
C GLN A 208 -20.62 3.10 15.68
N CYS A 209 -21.78 2.56 15.30
CA CYS A 209 -22.07 2.07 13.95
C CYS A 209 -21.13 0.94 13.48
N GLY A 210 -20.49 0.21 14.40
CA GLY A 210 -19.58 -0.87 14.10
C GLY A 210 -18.24 -0.43 13.50
N SER A 211 -17.67 -1.30 12.68
CA SER A 211 -16.40 -1.05 11.98
C SER A 211 -16.53 -1.52 10.55
N HIS A 212 -16.68 -0.58 9.61
CA HIS A 212 -16.67 -0.88 8.18
C HIS A 212 -15.24 -1.14 7.73
N THR A 213 -14.36 -0.15 7.95
CA THR A 213 -12.91 -0.27 7.79
C THR A 213 -12.21 0.28 9.03
N HIS A 214 -10.91 0.05 9.12
CA HIS A 214 -10.09 0.65 10.17
C HIS A 214 -8.67 0.92 9.68
N SER A 215 -8.01 1.89 10.32
CA SER A 215 -6.65 2.29 9.96
C SER A 215 -5.77 2.34 11.20
N LEU A 216 -4.53 1.93 11.06
CA LEU A 216 -3.59 1.87 12.18
C LEU A 216 -2.80 3.18 12.30
N ALA A 217 -2.68 3.70 13.51
CA ALA A 217 -1.91 4.88 13.86
C ALA A 217 -1.05 4.61 15.11
N PRO A 218 0.09 3.92 14.98
CA PRO A 218 0.94 3.61 16.11
C PRO A 218 1.44 4.90 16.79
N SER A 219 1.59 4.86 18.11
CA SER A 219 2.16 5.94 18.89
C SER A 219 3.62 6.17 18.48
N GLN A 220 4.13 7.39 18.71
CA GLN A 220 5.50 7.74 18.34
C GLN A 220 6.56 7.01 19.19
N ASP A 221 6.22 6.60 20.42
CA ASP A 221 7.08 5.81 21.30
C ASP A 221 7.00 4.30 21.05
N GLY A 222 6.00 3.85 20.28
CA GLY A 222 5.79 2.44 19.95
C GLY A 222 5.24 1.62 21.12
N GLU A 223 4.62 2.23 22.13
CA GLU A 223 4.02 1.53 23.27
C GLU A 223 2.53 1.23 23.07
N GLU A 224 1.87 2.02 22.19
CA GLU A 224 0.43 1.98 21.97
C GLU A 224 0.11 1.88 20.47
N LEU A 225 -0.94 1.15 20.13
CA LEU A 225 -1.54 1.16 18.81
C LEU A 225 -2.89 1.86 18.86
N PHE A 226 -3.06 2.96 18.13
CA PHE A 226 -4.36 3.56 17.92
C PHE A 226 -4.98 3.01 16.63
N VAL A 227 -6.28 2.72 16.69
CA VAL A 227 -7.05 2.21 15.57
C VAL A 227 -8.18 3.20 15.28
N TYR A 228 -8.13 3.83 14.11
CA TYR A 228 -9.20 4.71 13.63
C TYR A 228 -10.26 3.87 12.94
N VAL A 229 -11.40 3.78 13.57
CA VAL A 229 -12.52 2.97 13.09
C VAL A 229 -13.46 3.85 12.30
N SER A 230 -13.60 3.55 11.02
CA SER A 230 -14.52 4.17 10.08
C SER A 230 -15.81 3.38 10.02
N SER A 231 -16.94 4.11 10.05
CA SER A 231 -18.28 3.54 9.95
C SER A 231 -19.27 4.59 9.46
N TYR A 232 -20.40 4.16 8.92
CA TYR A 232 -21.40 5.02 8.33
C TYR A 232 -22.80 4.39 8.36
N SER A 233 -23.77 4.98 7.66
CA SER A 233 -25.17 4.53 7.57
C SER A 233 -25.94 4.59 8.91
N PRO A 234 -25.84 5.70 9.66
CA PRO A 234 -26.58 5.86 10.91
C PRO A 234 -28.09 5.79 10.67
N ASN A 235 -28.81 5.23 11.65
CA ASN A 235 -30.25 5.10 11.58
C ASN A 235 -30.88 5.38 12.95
N ALA A 236 -31.89 6.23 13.00
CA ALA A 236 -32.61 6.57 14.24
C ALA A 236 -33.26 5.36 14.96
N ALA A 237 -33.42 4.22 14.29
CA ALA A 237 -33.88 2.98 14.88
C ALA A 237 -32.75 2.14 15.52
N PHE A 238 -31.49 2.50 15.34
CA PHE A 238 -30.33 1.74 15.84
C PHE A 238 -29.77 2.41 17.10
N PRO A 239 -29.89 1.80 18.29
CA PRO A 239 -29.47 2.43 19.55
C PRO A 239 -28.00 2.88 19.58
N ASP A 240 -27.11 2.14 18.93
CA ASP A 240 -25.66 2.38 18.95
C ASP A 240 -25.14 3.00 17.63
N CYS A 241 -26.05 3.42 16.74
CA CYS A 241 -25.70 4.04 15.45
C CYS A 241 -26.69 5.15 15.09
N GLN A 242 -26.66 6.25 15.84
CA GLN A 242 -27.59 7.36 15.70
C GLN A 242 -27.07 8.45 14.75
N PRO A 243 -27.95 9.05 13.90
CA PRO A 243 -27.60 10.27 13.16
C PRO A 243 -27.31 11.45 14.12
N PRO A 244 -26.38 12.38 13.74
CA PRO A 244 -25.74 12.53 12.42
C PRO A 244 -24.50 11.68 12.18
N HIS A 245 -23.90 11.04 13.15
CA HIS A 245 -22.70 10.22 13.05
C HIS A 245 -21.56 10.85 12.19
N ASP A 246 -21.17 12.06 12.52
CA ASP A 246 -20.14 12.84 11.81
C ASP A 246 -18.74 12.64 12.45
N LEU A 247 -18.44 11.43 12.87
CA LEU A 247 -17.28 11.09 13.73
C LEU A 247 -16.65 9.76 13.30
N ILE A 248 -15.51 9.47 13.90
CA ILE A 248 -14.90 8.13 13.93
C ILE A 248 -14.78 7.67 15.38
N SER A 249 -14.59 6.38 15.59
CA SER A 249 -14.19 5.82 16.88
C SER A 249 -12.68 5.61 16.90
N VAL A 250 -12.00 6.04 17.97
CA VAL A 250 -10.56 5.79 18.16
C VAL A 250 -10.40 4.79 19.29
N VAL A 251 -9.87 3.61 18.95
CA VAL A 251 -9.54 2.55 19.90
C VAL A 251 -8.05 2.59 20.20
N GLN A 252 -7.67 2.47 21.46
CA GLN A 252 -6.29 2.32 21.92
C GLN A 252 -6.05 0.88 22.31
N ILE A 253 -4.96 0.30 21.86
CA ILE A 253 -4.51 -1.05 22.19
C ILE A 253 -3.11 -0.95 22.79
N PRO A 254 -2.94 -1.13 24.11
CA PRO A 254 -1.63 -1.25 24.74
C PRO A 254 -0.89 -2.48 24.19
N LEU A 255 0.33 -2.30 23.66
CA LEU A 255 1.05 -3.39 23.02
C LEU A 255 1.60 -4.43 23.99
N ASP A 256 1.77 -4.06 25.29
CA ASP A 256 2.17 -4.97 26.35
C ASP A 256 1.00 -5.71 27.02
N ASP A 257 -0.24 -5.24 26.84
CA ASP A 257 -1.48 -5.88 27.29
C ASP A 257 -2.64 -5.65 26.32
N PRO A 258 -2.65 -6.29 25.14
CA PRO A 258 -3.69 -6.08 24.13
C PRO A 258 -5.11 -6.42 24.58
N ALA A 259 -5.25 -7.19 25.67
CA ALA A 259 -6.56 -7.47 26.29
C ALA A 259 -7.18 -6.24 26.96
N ALA A 260 -6.39 -5.19 27.23
CA ALA A 260 -6.85 -3.92 27.75
C ALA A 260 -7.28 -2.92 26.67
N ALA A 261 -7.49 -3.36 25.43
CA ALA A 261 -7.99 -2.51 24.35
C ALA A 261 -9.29 -1.80 24.72
N GLU A 262 -9.35 -0.47 24.49
CA GLU A 262 -10.52 0.33 24.86
C GLU A 262 -10.80 1.47 23.85
N LEU A 263 -12.06 1.90 23.77
CA LEU A 263 -12.48 3.11 23.06
C LEU A 263 -12.04 4.34 23.86
N VAL A 264 -11.13 5.16 23.34
CA VAL A 264 -10.57 6.32 24.05
C VAL A 264 -11.17 7.65 23.60
N SER A 265 -11.63 7.77 22.35
CA SER A 265 -12.25 9.01 21.86
C SER A 265 -13.17 8.76 20.68
N THR A 266 -14.03 9.75 20.40
CA THR A 266 -14.91 9.80 19.23
C THR A 266 -14.82 11.20 18.61
N PRO A 267 -13.71 11.56 17.94
CA PRO A 267 -13.51 12.88 17.38
C PRO A 267 -14.54 13.19 16.31
N LEU A 268 -15.17 14.39 16.44
CA LEU A 268 -16.13 14.90 15.48
C LEU A 268 -15.37 15.48 14.29
N LEU A 269 -15.55 14.89 13.10
CA LEU A 269 -14.83 15.30 11.90
C LEU A 269 -15.50 16.47 11.16
N PHE A 270 -16.83 16.59 11.27
CA PHE A 270 -17.61 17.60 10.56
C PHE A 270 -18.48 18.40 11.54
N PRO A 271 -17.87 19.28 12.39
CA PRO A 271 -18.62 20.01 13.42
C PRO A 271 -19.67 20.98 12.86
N ASP A 272 -19.50 21.44 11.63
CA ASP A 272 -20.44 22.33 10.92
C ASP A 272 -21.35 21.54 9.94
N GLY A 273 -21.29 20.20 9.97
CA GLY A 273 -21.93 19.29 9.02
C GLY A 273 -21.12 19.12 7.74
N GLY A 274 -21.17 17.90 7.16
CA GLY A 274 -20.54 17.55 5.88
C GLY A 274 -21.41 17.88 4.67
N ASN A 275 -21.18 17.19 3.55
CA ASN A 275 -22.01 17.28 2.37
C ASN A 275 -23.46 16.80 2.71
N PRO A 276 -24.49 17.62 2.47
CA PRO A 276 -25.88 17.21 2.72
C PRO A 276 -26.39 16.15 1.71
N GLY A 277 -25.56 15.80 0.70
CA GLY A 277 -25.95 14.91 -0.38
C GLY A 277 -26.86 15.56 -1.43
N GLY A 278 -27.30 14.75 -2.37
CA GLY A 278 -28.16 15.18 -3.48
C GLY A 278 -27.41 15.34 -4.81
N ASN A 279 -28.13 15.45 -5.91
CA ASN A 279 -27.59 15.49 -7.28
C ASN A 279 -26.68 14.31 -7.66
N GLY A 280 -26.87 13.15 -7.00
CA GLY A 280 -26.04 11.96 -7.23
C GLY A 280 -24.82 11.82 -6.31
N SER A 281 -24.59 12.80 -5.42
CA SER A 281 -23.57 12.72 -4.38
C SER A 281 -24.15 12.21 -3.07
N SER A 282 -23.39 11.41 -2.34
CA SER A 282 -23.76 10.87 -1.03
C SER A 282 -23.75 11.96 0.06
N THR A 283 -24.51 11.72 1.13
CA THR A 283 -24.42 12.51 2.34
C THR A 283 -23.20 12.09 3.14
N THR A 284 -22.43 13.03 3.67
CA THR A 284 -21.39 12.73 4.63
C THR A 284 -22.01 12.31 5.97
N SER A 285 -21.67 11.13 6.45
CA SER A 285 -22.13 10.60 7.74
C SER A 285 -21.10 9.64 8.34
N GLY A 286 -19.93 10.18 8.70
CA GLY A 286 -18.69 9.46 9.04
C GLY A 286 -17.77 9.35 7.84
N CYS A 287 -16.83 8.41 7.87
CA CYS A 287 -15.95 8.12 6.74
C CYS A 287 -16.09 6.66 6.32
N HIS A 288 -15.84 6.39 5.04
CA HIS A 288 -15.70 5.03 4.52
C HIS A 288 -14.30 4.51 4.85
N ASP A 289 -13.25 5.10 4.25
CA ASP A 289 -11.86 4.77 4.57
C ASP A 289 -11.10 6.01 5.05
N ILE A 290 -10.17 5.77 5.98
CA ILE A 290 -9.11 6.71 6.32
C ILE A 290 -7.78 6.00 6.05
N THR A 291 -6.85 6.67 5.38
CA THR A 291 -5.47 6.22 5.28
C THR A 291 -4.58 7.09 6.13
N THR A 292 -3.94 6.50 7.12
CA THR A 292 -2.95 7.17 7.97
C THR A 292 -1.59 7.20 7.29
N TYR A 293 -0.79 8.22 7.60
CA TYR A 293 0.63 8.30 7.27
C TYR A 293 1.43 8.63 8.54
N PRO A 294 1.63 7.65 9.44
CA PRO A 294 2.11 7.89 10.80
C PRO A 294 3.44 8.64 10.89
N SER A 295 4.38 8.37 9.98
CA SER A 295 5.69 9.03 9.96
C SER A 295 5.65 10.51 9.56
N LYS A 296 4.48 11.01 9.10
CA LYS A 296 4.25 12.40 8.70
C LYS A 296 3.19 13.09 9.57
N ASP A 297 2.67 12.42 10.58
CA ASP A 297 1.56 12.85 11.42
C ASP A 297 0.34 13.32 10.61
N LEU A 298 0.09 12.65 9.48
CA LEU A 298 -0.91 13.01 8.48
C LEU A 298 -1.87 11.83 8.24
N ALA A 299 -3.13 12.14 7.95
CA ALA A 299 -4.06 11.16 7.39
C ALA A 299 -4.95 11.81 6.34
N ALA A 300 -5.53 11.00 5.46
CA ALA A 300 -6.55 11.40 4.50
C ALA A 300 -7.77 10.50 4.65
N GLY A 301 -8.96 11.10 4.64
CA GLY A 301 -10.23 10.37 4.77
C GLY A 301 -11.12 10.59 3.57
N ALA A 302 -11.77 9.53 3.12
CA ALA A 302 -12.83 9.54 2.11
C ALA A 302 -14.15 9.28 2.83
N CYS A 303 -14.99 10.30 2.94
CA CYS A 303 -16.13 10.34 3.88
C CYS A 303 -17.47 10.45 3.15
N MET A 304 -17.70 9.55 2.20
CA MET A 304 -18.87 9.44 1.31
C MET A 304 -19.16 10.71 0.50
N GLY A 305 -19.44 11.83 1.12
CA GLY A 305 -19.72 13.11 0.45
C GLY A 305 -18.55 14.07 0.35
N ASP A 306 -17.49 13.85 1.10
CA ASP A 306 -16.33 14.72 1.25
C ASP A 306 -15.02 13.94 1.33
N GLY A 307 -13.93 14.55 0.84
CA GLY A 307 -12.56 14.13 1.13
C GLY A 307 -11.91 15.06 2.16
N ILE A 308 -11.09 14.54 3.06
CA ILE A 308 -10.47 15.32 4.12
C ILE A 308 -8.98 15.03 4.29
N LEU A 309 -8.23 16.02 4.81
CA LEU A 309 -6.93 15.80 5.45
C LEU A 309 -7.06 15.95 6.96
N LEU A 310 -6.26 15.19 7.70
CA LEU A 310 -6.21 15.24 9.15
C LEU A 310 -4.77 15.38 9.63
N ASP A 311 -4.57 16.19 10.68
CA ASP A 311 -3.41 16.13 11.56
C ASP A 311 -3.65 15.04 12.60
N ILE A 312 -2.73 14.08 12.65
CA ILE A 312 -2.78 12.94 13.59
C ILE A 312 -1.58 12.97 14.55
N SER A 313 -0.97 14.13 14.80
CA SER A 313 0.14 14.27 15.75
C SER A 313 -0.27 13.87 17.18
N ASP A 314 -1.52 14.10 17.56
CA ASP A 314 -2.19 13.46 18.70
C ASP A 314 -3.04 12.29 18.18
N ARG A 315 -2.54 11.06 18.35
CA ARG A 315 -3.20 9.84 17.83
C ARG A 315 -4.60 9.64 18.40
N ALA A 316 -4.82 10.04 19.64
CA ALA A 316 -6.12 9.91 20.30
C ALA A 316 -7.15 10.95 19.82
N HIS A 317 -6.69 12.10 19.27
CA HIS A 317 -7.55 13.21 18.91
C HIS A 317 -7.18 13.79 17.53
N PRO A 318 -7.38 13.03 16.43
CA PRO A 318 -7.13 13.53 15.07
C PRO A 318 -7.99 14.75 14.77
N VAL A 319 -7.42 15.72 14.04
CA VAL A 319 -8.04 17.01 13.71
C VAL A 319 -8.11 17.19 12.19
N VAL A 320 -9.30 17.46 11.65
CA VAL A 320 -9.47 17.79 10.23
C VAL A 320 -8.85 19.15 9.94
N THR A 321 -7.93 19.17 8.97
CA THR A 321 -7.20 20.38 8.56
C THR A 321 -7.69 20.93 7.22
N GLU A 322 -8.27 20.09 6.37
CA GLU A 322 -8.79 20.48 5.04
C GLU A 322 -9.97 19.60 4.66
N VAL A 323 -10.91 20.16 3.91
CA VAL A 323 -12.09 19.45 3.37
C VAL A 323 -12.26 19.82 1.91
N VAL A 324 -12.34 18.81 1.03
CA VAL A 324 -12.66 18.97 -0.39
C VAL A 324 -13.94 18.26 -0.76
N ARG A 325 -14.62 18.79 -1.77
CA ARG A 325 -15.90 18.30 -2.24
C ARG A 325 -15.99 18.34 -3.76
N ASP A 326 -16.44 17.26 -4.37
CA ASP A 326 -16.83 17.21 -5.78
C ASP A 326 -18.30 16.75 -5.89
N THR A 327 -19.19 17.70 -6.13
CA THR A 327 -20.63 17.41 -6.30
C THR A 327 -21.04 17.19 -7.75
N THR A 328 -20.08 17.17 -8.68
CA THR A 328 -20.32 17.01 -10.11
C THR A 328 -20.04 15.58 -10.57
N ASN A 329 -18.89 15.05 -10.16
CA ASN A 329 -18.39 13.77 -10.65
C ASN A 329 -18.37 12.69 -9.58
N PHE A 330 -17.97 13.02 -8.34
CA PHE A 330 -17.92 12.04 -7.26
C PHE A 330 -19.29 11.80 -6.63
N ALA A 331 -19.71 10.54 -6.64
CA ALA A 331 -20.94 10.10 -6.01
C ALA A 331 -20.67 9.60 -4.58
N PHE A 332 -19.54 8.90 -4.36
CA PHE A 332 -19.24 8.25 -3.10
C PHE A 332 -17.73 8.22 -2.87
N TRP A 333 -17.21 9.14 -2.06
CA TRP A 333 -15.81 9.15 -1.64
C TRP A 333 -15.52 7.93 -0.78
N HIS A 334 -14.66 7.04 -1.30
CA HIS A 334 -14.51 5.69 -0.79
C HIS A 334 -13.16 5.47 -0.10
N SER A 335 -12.03 5.64 -0.79
CA SER A 335 -10.70 5.45 -0.23
C SER A 335 -9.76 6.59 -0.56
N ALA A 336 -8.62 6.64 0.13
CA ALA A 336 -7.57 7.64 -0.06
C ALA A 336 -6.21 6.94 -0.06
N THR A 337 -5.30 7.33 -0.96
CA THR A 337 -3.94 6.79 -1.02
C THR A 337 -2.94 7.91 -1.21
N PHE A 338 -1.96 8.03 -0.30
CA PHE A 338 -0.88 9.02 -0.44
C PHE A 338 0.18 8.54 -1.44
N ASN A 339 0.88 9.49 -2.09
CA ASN A 339 2.18 9.18 -2.66
C ASN A 339 3.25 9.06 -1.56
N ASN A 340 4.43 8.48 -1.88
CA ASN A 340 5.48 8.27 -0.88
C ASN A 340 6.02 9.58 -0.26
N ALA A 341 5.98 10.69 -0.99
CA ALA A 341 6.36 11.99 -0.46
C ALA A 341 5.33 12.60 0.50
N GLY A 342 4.08 12.14 0.51
CA GLY A 342 2.96 12.74 1.25
C GLY A 342 2.59 14.11 0.70
N THR A 343 2.77 14.31 -0.60
CA THR A 343 2.49 15.56 -1.33
C THR A 343 1.32 15.43 -2.29
N LYS A 344 0.77 14.22 -2.42
CA LYS A 344 -0.41 13.92 -3.24
C LYS A 344 -1.32 12.95 -2.51
N VAL A 345 -2.60 13.05 -2.80
CA VAL A 345 -3.62 12.06 -2.42
C VAL A 345 -4.42 11.68 -3.66
N VAL A 346 -4.65 10.40 -3.82
CA VAL A 346 -5.60 9.82 -4.77
C VAL A 346 -6.83 9.41 -3.97
N PHE A 347 -7.99 9.99 -4.29
CA PHE A 347 -9.28 9.55 -3.75
C PHE A 347 -10.03 8.73 -4.78
N THR A 348 -10.75 7.71 -4.36
CA THR A 348 -11.60 6.89 -5.23
C THR A 348 -13.07 7.27 -5.10
N ASP A 349 -13.81 7.26 -6.23
CA ASP A 349 -15.28 7.37 -6.27
C ASP A 349 -15.88 5.98 -6.47
N GLU A 350 -16.48 5.42 -5.45
CA GLU A 350 -17.18 4.14 -5.55
C GLU A 350 -18.63 4.34 -6.02
N LEU A 351 -18.82 4.94 -7.18
CA LEU A 351 -20.14 5.15 -7.78
C LEU A 351 -20.94 3.85 -7.86
N GLY A 352 -22.07 3.82 -7.17
CA GLY A 352 -22.94 2.65 -7.11
C GLY A 352 -22.59 1.64 -6.03
N GLY A 353 -21.66 2.01 -5.09
CA GLY A 353 -21.30 1.19 -3.92
C GLY A 353 -20.73 -0.18 -4.33
N GLY A 354 -19.80 -0.21 -5.28
CA GLY A 354 -19.17 -1.43 -5.78
C GLY A 354 -20.07 -2.39 -6.55
N GLY A 355 -21.37 -2.13 -6.61
CA GLY A 355 -22.37 -3.04 -7.19
C GLY A 355 -22.82 -2.69 -8.62
N ALA A 356 -22.32 -1.60 -9.21
CA ALA A 356 -22.80 -1.10 -10.49
C ALA A 356 -21.78 -1.28 -11.64
N PRO A 357 -22.23 -1.45 -12.91
CA PRO A 357 -21.37 -1.54 -14.07
C PRO A 357 -21.02 -0.12 -14.57
N THR A 358 -20.02 0.53 -13.95
CA THR A 358 -19.72 1.94 -14.25
C THR A 358 -18.58 2.14 -15.27
N CYS A 359 -17.80 1.12 -15.61
CA CYS A 359 -16.70 1.21 -16.57
C CYS A 359 -17.19 1.07 -18.00
N ASN A 360 -17.89 2.10 -18.49
CA ASN A 360 -18.45 2.15 -19.82
C ASN A 360 -18.57 3.61 -20.34
N PRO A 361 -18.69 3.84 -21.65
CA PRO A 361 -18.76 5.17 -22.23
C PRO A 361 -19.96 6.02 -21.81
N THR A 362 -21.05 5.39 -21.34
CA THR A 362 -22.25 6.11 -20.88
C THR A 362 -22.01 6.84 -19.56
N VAL A 363 -21.29 6.21 -18.63
CA VAL A 363 -20.88 6.81 -17.36
C VAL A 363 -19.77 7.83 -17.57
N GLY A 364 -18.84 7.53 -18.48
CA GLY A 364 -17.74 8.40 -18.85
C GLY A 364 -16.51 8.26 -17.94
N PRO A 365 -15.46 9.05 -18.20
CA PRO A 365 -14.14 8.88 -17.58
C PRO A 365 -13.98 9.57 -16.22
N GLU A 366 -14.93 10.41 -15.81
CA GLU A 366 -14.77 11.26 -14.61
C GLU A 366 -15.58 10.75 -13.40
N LYS A 367 -16.43 9.73 -13.59
CA LYS A 367 -17.34 9.16 -12.58
C LYS A 367 -17.00 7.72 -12.30
N GLY A 368 -17.06 7.31 -11.05
CA GLY A 368 -16.56 6.01 -10.64
C GLY A 368 -15.07 5.88 -10.95
N ALA A 369 -14.32 6.93 -10.72
CA ALA A 369 -12.93 7.16 -11.10
C ALA A 369 -12.09 7.57 -9.88
N ASP A 370 -10.80 7.65 -10.05
CA ASP A 370 -9.89 8.28 -9.10
C ASP A 370 -9.83 9.79 -9.34
N ALA A 371 -9.71 10.57 -8.26
CA ALA A 371 -9.37 11.98 -8.33
C ALA A 371 -8.01 12.23 -7.67
N ILE A 372 -7.10 12.85 -8.42
CA ILE A 372 -5.75 13.14 -7.98
C ILE A 372 -5.68 14.57 -7.47
N TYR A 373 -5.22 14.73 -6.23
CA TYR A 373 -4.98 16.01 -5.60
C TYR A 373 -3.51 16.16 -5.21
N ASP A 374 -2.92 17.33 -5.50
CA ASP A 374 -1.65 17.71 -4.90
C ASP A 374 -1.89 18.41 -3.56
N ILE A 375 -1.05 18.15 -2.57
CA ILE A 375 -1.06 18.86 -1.27
C ILE A 375 -0.10 20.04 -1.38
N VAL A 376 -0.65 21.25 -1.44
CA VAL A 376 0.12 22.49 -1.59
C VAL A 376 -0.15 23.42 -0.41
N GLY A 377 0.83 23.59 0.47
CA GLY A 377 0.68 24.43 1.66
C GLY A 377 -0.37 23.93 2.66
N GLY A 378 -0.69 22.65 2.63
CA GLY A 378 -1.73 22.03 3.47
C GLY A 378 -3.12 21.99 2.80
N GLU A 379 -3.29 22.57 1.62
CA GLU A 379 -4.53 22.55 0.84
C GLU A 379 -4.51 21.45 -0.20
N LEU A 380 -5.65 20.81 -0.47
CA LEU A 380 -5.86 19.82 -1.53
C LEU A 380 -6.22 20.51 -2.84
N VAL A 381 -5.31 20.44 -3.83
CA VAL A 381 -5.47 21.06 -5.15
C VAL A 381 -5.76 20.00 -6.20
N PHE A 382 -7.00 19.94 -6.70
CA PHE A 382 -7.41 18.99 -7.75
C PHE A 382 -6.56 19.11 -9.01
N LYS A 383 -6.20 17.98 -9.63
CA LYS A 383 -5.40 17.90 -10.86
C LYS A 383 -6.11 17.22 -12.00
N SER A 384 -6.55 15.99 -11.83
CA SER A 384 -7.19 15.20 -12.89
C SER A 384 -7.96 14.02 -12.31
N TYR A 385 -8.72 13.36 -13.18
CA TYR A 385 -9.29 12.04 -12.91
C TYR A 385 -8.46 10.97 -13.63
N TYR A 386 -8.48 9.75 -13.06
CA TYR A 386 -8.03 8.53 -13.70
C TYR A 386 -9.12 7.47 -13.66
N LYS A 387 -9.33 6.78 -14.78
CA LYS A 387 -10.22 5.63 -14.90
C LYS A 387 -9.66 4.68 -15.95
N ILE A 388 -9.85 3.37 -15.75
CA ILE A 388 -9.49 2.39 -16.78
C ILE A 388 -10.28 2.68 -18.05
N GLU A 389 -9.62 2.59 -19.21
CA GLU A 389 -10.25 2.83 -20.51
C GLU A 389 -10.95 1.59 -21.08
N ARG A 390 -10.68 0.40 -20.51
CA ARG A 390 -11.31 -0.86 -20.93
C ARG A 390 -12.80 -0.82 -20.63
N GLU A 391 -13.61 -1.09 -21.65
CA GLU A 391 -15.07 -1.20 -21.50
C GLU A 391 -15.42 -2.56 -20.91
N GLN A 392 -16.26 -2.57 -19.88
CA GLN A 392 -16.74 -3.75 -19.21
C GLN A 392 -18.20 -4.07 -19.56
N ALA A 393 -18.58 -5.34 -19.48
CA ALA A 393 -19.95 -5.76 -19.75
C ALA A 393 -20.96 -5.17 -18.73
N ALA A 394 -22.21 -5.03 -19.12
CA ALA A 394 -23.26 -4.60 -18.22
C ALA A 394 -23.54 -5.59 -17.06
N THR A 395 -22.93 -6.76 -17.11
CA THR A 395 -23.00 -7.80 -16.06
C THR A 395 -21.79 -7.79 -15.12
N GLU A 396 -20.89 -6.84 -15.27
CA GLU A 396 -19.68 -6.66 -14.47
C GLU A 396 -19.81 -5.43 -13.56
N ASN A 397 -19.74 -5.63 -12.24
CA ASN A 397 -19.52 -4.50 -11.36
C ASN A 397 -18.09 -3.99 -11.56
N CYS A 398 -17.97 -2.71 -11.81
CA CYS A 398 -16.67 -2.08 -12.10
C CYS A 398 -16.67 -0.61 -11.70
N VAL A 399 -15.74 -0.24 -10.83
CA VAL A 399 -15.52 1.13 -10.33
C VAL A 399 -14.15 1.19 -9.66
N ALA A 400 -13.56 2.38 -9.47
CA ALA A 400 -12.32 2.57 -8.72
C ALA A 400 -12.46 2.03 -7.28
N HIS A 401 -11.50 1.24 -6.83
CA HIS A 401 -11.50 0.63 -5.50
C HIS A 401 -10.09 0.67 -4.88
N ASN A 402 -9.78 -0.24 -3.95
CA ASN A 402 -8.58 -0.19 -3.14
C ASN A 402 -7.29 -0.52 -3.92
N GLY A 403 -6.24 0.20 -3.60
CA GLY A 403 -4.93 0.03 -4.20
C GLY A 403 -3.80 0.49 -3.30
N SER A 404 -2.56 0.28 -3.75
CA SER A 404 -1.36 0.72 -3.04
C SER A 404 -0.28 1.24 -3.97
N LEU A 405 0.68 1.97 -3.40
CA LEU A 405 1.86 2.37 -4.14
C LEU A 405 2.74 1.16 -4.50
N ILE A 406 3.33 1.22 -5.69
CA ILE A 406 4.53 0.45 -6.05
C ILE A 406 5.73 1.35 -5.72
N PRO A 407 6.65 0.95 -4.81
CA PRO A 407 7.70 1.82 -4.30
C PRO A 407 8.83 2.05 -5.32
N VAL A 408 8.54 2.80 -6.37
CA VAL A 408 9.51 3.16 -7.42
C VAL A 408 10.18 4.49 -7.06
N PRO A 409 11.52 4.54 -6.94
CA PRO A 409 12.22 5.78 -6.64
C PRO A 409 11.91 6.90 -7.63
N GLY A 410 11.49 8.06 -7.11
CA GLY A 410 11.21 9.27 -7.91
C GLY A 410 9.96 9.18 -8.80
N ARG A 411 9.09 8.20 -8.58
CA ARG A 411 7.83 8.06 -9.32
C ARG A 411 6.69 7.71 -8.37
N ASP A 412 5.51 8.18 -8.73
CA ASP A 412 4.26 7.87 -8.06
C ASP A 412 3.49 6.87 -8.93
N ILE A 413 3.60 5.59 -8.61
CA ILE A 413 2.95 4.49 -9.33
C ILE A 413 2.05 3.74 -8.37
N MET A 414 0.82 3.48 -8.80
CA MET A 414 -0.19 2.75 -8.04
C MET A 414 -0.57 1.45 -8.73
N VAL A 415 -0.78 0.39 -7.97
CA VAL A 415 -1.58 -0.77 -8.38
C VAL A 415 -2.92 -0.67 -7.70
N GLN A 416 -4.01 -0.97 -8.44
CA GLN A 416 -5.38 -0.74 -7.97
C GLN A 416 -6.35 -1.78 -8.52
N ALA A 417 -7.31 -2.12 -7.68
CA ALA A 417 -8.45 -2.99 -8.01
C ALA A 417 -9.61 -2.17 -8.62
N TRP A 418 -10.32 -2.78 -9.56
CA TRP A 418 -11.49 -2.23 -10.24
C TRP A 418 -12.65 -3.23 -10.24
N TYR A 419 -12.76 -4.05 -9.19
CA TYR A 419 -13.72 -5.17 -9.14
C TYR A 419 -13.59 -6.08 -10.37
N GLN A 420 -14.69 -6.35 -11.12
CA GLN A 420 -14.63 -7.14 -12.35
C GLN A 420 -13.96 -6.39 -13.52
N GLY A 421 -13.64 -5.10 -13.40
CA GLY A 421 -12.71 -4.40 -14.30
C GLY A 421 -11.25 -4.78 -14.11
N GLY A 422 -10.98 -5.69 -13.17
CA GLY A 422 -9.67 -6.29 -12.94
C GLY A 422 -8.71 -5.41 -12.15
N ILE A 423 -7.43 -5.45 -12.55
CA ILE A 423 -6.33 -4.77 -11.88
C ILE A 423 -5.66 -3.81 -12.87
N SER A 424 -5.40 -2.60 -12.43
CA SER A 424 -4.66 -1.57 -13.17
C SER A 424 -3.40 -1.17 -12.43
N VAL A 425 -2.29 -1.01 -13.14
CA VAL A 425 -1.06 -0.37 -12.67
C VAL A 425 -0.88 0.91 -13.46
N TRP A 426 -0.80 2.03 -12.78
CA TRP A 426 -0.79 3.33 -13.43
C TRP A 426 0.14 4.32 -12.72
N ASP A 427 0.70 5.23 -13.51
CA ASP A 427 1.67 6.24 -13.10
C ASP A 427 0.99 7.60 -13.03
N PHE A 428 1.05 8.25 -11.86
CA PHE A 428 0.55 9.60 -11.59
C PHE A 428 1.65 10.57 -11.13
N THR A 429 2.90 10.28 -11.50
CA THR A 429 4.04 11.19 -11.25
C THR A 429 3.74 12.58 -11.81
N ASP A 430 3.14 12.67 -13.00
CA ASP A 430 2.46 13.87 -13.48
C ASP A 430 0.98 13.78 -13.08
N SER A 431 0.61 14.46 -11.99
CA SER A 431 -0.77 14.46 -11.44
C SER A 431 -1.84 14.92 -12.44
N ALA A 432 -1.46 15.66 -13.50
CA ALA A 432 -2.38 16.16 -14.51
C ALA A 432 -2.57 15.19 -15.69
N ASN A 433 -1.68 14.20 -15.85
CA ASN A 433 -1.67 13.27 -16.97
C ASN A 433 -1.31 11.85 -16.51
N PRO A 434 -2.16 11.19 -15.71
CA PRO A 434 -1.94 9.80 -15.30
C PRO A 434 -1.95 8.85 -16.49
N VAL A 435 -1.17 7.77 -16.43
CA VAL A 435 -1.00 6.81 -17.54
C VAL A 435 -1.03 5.39 -17.02
N GLU A 436 -1.89 4.53 -17.59
CA GLU A 436 -1.85 3.08 -17.32
C GLU A 436 -0.60 2.45 -17.94
N ILE A 437 0.12 1.65 -17.18
CA ILE A 437 1.37 0.99 -17.59
C ILE A 437 1.29 -0.53 -17.61
N ALA A 438 0.32 -1.10 -16.88
CA ALA A 438 0.02 -2.53 -16.95
C ALA A 438 -1.42 -2.78 -16.48
N TRP A 439 -2.00 -3.90 -16.90
CA TRP A 439 -3.35 -4.30 -16.50
C TRP A 439 -3.56 -5.80 -16.64
N PHE A 440 -4.50 -6.30 -15.84
CA PHE A 440 -5.04 -7.66 -15.93
C PHE A 440 -6.55 -7.60 -15.73
N ASP A 441 -7.29 -8.39 -16.52
CA ASP A 441 -8.74 -8.42 -16.52
C ASP A 441 -9.27 -9.85 -16.71
N ARG A 442 -10.42 -10.11 -16.13
CA ARG A 442 -11.23 -11.31 -16.34
C ARG A 442 -12.60 -10.91 -16.85
N GLY A 443 -13.15 -11.68 -17.78
CA GLY A 443 -14.52 -11.47 -18.21
C GLY A 443 -15.54 -11.75 -17.09
N PRO A 444 -16.81 -11.38 -17.32
CA PRO A 444 -17.85 -11.43 -16.32
C PRO A 444 -18.05 -12.82 -15.71
N LEU A 445 -18.43 -12.87 -14.44
CA LEU A 445 -18.81 -14.13 -13.79
C LEU A 445 -20.08 -14.76 -14.43
N SER A 446 -20.89 -13.94 -15.10
CA SER A 446 -22.08 -14.39 -15.83
C SER A 446 -22.39 -13.47 -17.01
N ALA A 447 -22.71 -14.04 -18.17
CA ALA A 447 -23.21 -13.28 -19.33
C ALA A 447 -24.67 -12.79 -19.15
N GLU A 448 -25.41 -13.32 -18.19
CA GLU A 448 -26.87 -13.11 -18.09
C GLU A 448 -27.27 -12.18 -16.94
N ARG A 449 -26.50 -12.14 -15.85
CA ARG A 449 -26.81 -11.35 -14.65
C ARG A 449 -25.54 -10.80 -14.02
N LEU A 450 -25.64 -9.64 -13.43
CA LEU A 450 -24.58 -9.11 -12.59
C LEU A 450 -24.45 -9.96 -11.31
N ILE A 451 -23.25 -10.46 -11.05
CA ILE A 451 -22.82 -11.12 -9.82
C ILE A 451 -21.69 -10.26 -9.25
N LEU A 452 -21.76 -9.90 -7.98
CA LEU A 452 -20.66 -9.19 -7.33
C LEU A 452 -19.39 -10.05 -7.35
N GLY A 453 -18.33 -9.51 -7.89
CA GLY A 453 -17.07 -10.24 -8.06
C GLY A 453 -15.92 -9.35 -8.47
N GLY A 454 -14.83 -9.97 -8.84
CA GLY A 454 -13.59 -9.31 -9.23
C GLY A 454 -12.72 -8.92 -8.04
N SER A 455 -11.65 -8.19 -8.31
CA SER A 455 -10.65 -7.80 -7.32
C SER A 455 -11.23 -6.77 -6.34
N TRP A 456 -11.37 -7.15 -5.06
CA TRP A 456 -11.69 -6.24 -3.97
C TRP A 456 -10.52 -5.29 -3.72
N SER A 457 -9.30 -5.84 -3.64
CA SER A 457 -8.06 -5.14 -3.38
C SER A 457 -6.93 -5.68 -4.25
N ALA A 458 -5.96 -4.83 -4.58
CA ALA A 458 -4.76 -5.21 -5.29
C ALA A 458 -3.58 -4.40 -4.75
N TYR A 459 -2.61 -5.09 -4.17
CA TYR A 459 -1.52 -4.46 -3.45
C TYR A 459 -0.16 -4.99 -3.86
N TRP A 460 0.82 -4.08 -3.87
CA TRP A 460 2.22 -4.44 -4.06
C TRP A 460 2.84 -4.88 -2.73
N TYR A 461 3.32 -6.10 -2.68
CA TYR A 461 4.06 -6.59 -1.54
C TYR A 461 5.28 -7.39 -1.99
N ASN A 462 6.48 -6.92 -1.60
CA ASN A 462 7.77 -7.58 -1.77
C ASN A 462 8.03 -8.16 -3.17
N GLY A 463 7.66 -7.41 -4.22
CA GLY A 463 7.94 -7.78 -5.62
C GLY A 463 6.80 -8.46 -6.36
N ALA A 464 5.68 -8.71 -5.71
CA ALA A 464 4.47 -9.26 -6.31
C ALA A 464 3.27 -8.33 -6.12
N ILE A 465 2.28 -8.42 -6.98
CA ILE A 465 0.94 -7.89 -6.77
C ILE A 465 0.07 -9.04 -6.25
N ILE A 466 -0.55 -8.80 -5.10
CA ILE A 466 -1.45 -9.76 -4.46
C ILE A 466 -2.82 -9.13 -4.41
N SER A 467 -3.83 -9.85 -4.88
CA SER A 467 -5.22 -9.42 -4.93
C SER A 467 -6.12 -10.44 -4.28
N ASN A 468 -7.16 -9.96 -3.60
CA ASN A 468 -8.20 -10.79 -3.03
C ASN A 468 -9.48 -10.61 -3.86
N ASP A 469 -9.75 -11.55 -4.75
CA ASP A 469 -10.96 -11.54 -5.59
C ASP A 469 -12.15 -12.03 -4.80
N ILE A 470 -13.25 -11.27 -4.84
CA ILE A 470 -14.50 -11.52 -4.10
C ILE A 470 -14.98 -12.98 -4.22
N GLN A 471 -14.92 -13.53 -5.44
CA GLN A 471 -15.44 -14.88 -5.72
C GLN A 471 -14.33 -15.90 -6.03
N GLN A 472 -13.21 -15.46 -6.58
CA GLN A 472 -12.16 -16.34 -7.07
C GLN A 472 -11.06 -16.62 -6.02
N GLY A 473 -11.00 -15.85 -4.92
CA GLY A 473 -10.01 -15.99 -3.85
C GLY A 473 -8.72 -15.24 -4.12
N LEU A 474 -7.59 -15.74 -3.63
CA LEU A 474 -6.31 -15.05 -3.71
C LEU A 474 -5.68 -15.18 -5.09
N ASP A 475 -5.36 -14.07 -5.72
CA ASP A 475 -4.60 -13.97 -6.96
C ASP A 475 -3.20 -13.42 -6.71
N VAL A 476 -2.22 -13.92 -7.43
CA VAL A 476 -0.86 -13.39 -7.44
C VAL A 476 -0.44 -13.06 -8.87
N LEU A 477 0.06 -11.83 -9.05
CA LEU A 477 0.53 -11.35 -10.34
C LEU A 477 1.97 -10.85 -10.20
N LEU A 478 2.75 -11.02 -11.28
CA LEU A 478 4.10 -10.49 -11.39
C LEU A 478 4.18 -9.45 -12.49
N LEU A 479 4.69 -8.28 -12.12
CA LEU A 479 4.89 -7.16 -13.02
C LEU A 479 6.35 -7.15 -13.51
N ASP A 480 6.55 -7.19 -14.83
CA ASP A 480 7.87 -7.05 -15.46
C ASP A 480 7.90 -5.81 -16.34
N ASP A 481 8.11 -4.67 -15.72
CA ASP A 481 8.19 -3.39 -16.40
C ASP A 481 9.50 -2.67 -16.02
N PRO A 482 10.28 -2.16 -16.98
CA PRO A 482 11.54 -1.48 -16.70
C PRO A 482 11.42 -0.30 -15.74
N VAL A 483 10.26 0.37 -15.69
CA VAL A 483 10.00 1.50 -14.80
C VAL A 483 9.81 1.02 -13.35
N THR A 484 9.14 -0.12 -13.15
CA THR A 484 8.81 -0.63 -11.81
C THR A 484 9.84 -1.60 -11.24
N ASN A 485 10.79 -2.07 -12.03
CA ASN A 485 11.75 -3.10 -11.60
C ASN A 485 12.57 -2.71 -10.36
N ALA A 486 12.82 -1.42 -10.14
CA ALA A 486 13.50 -0.94 -8.93
C ALA A 486 12.72 -1.26 -7.64
N ALA A 487 11.40 -1.25 -7.70
CA ALA A 487 10.53 -1.55 -6.55
C ALA A 487 10.69 -2.98 -6.01
N LYS A 488 11.12 -3.93 -6.85
CA LYS A 488 11.36 -5.33 -6.45
C LYS A 488 12.51 -5.50 -5.45
N SER A 489 13.33 -4.46 -5.26
CA SER A 489 14.38 -4.44 -4.24
C SER A 489 13.94 -3.83 -2.92
N VAL A 490 12.76 -3.24 -2.88
CA VAL A 490 12.17 -2.68 -1.65
C VAL A 490 11.40 -3.78 -0.95
N VAL A 491 11.86 -4.13 0.24
CA VAL A 491 11.23 -5.14 1.09
C VAL A 491 10.69 -4.45 2.33
N THR A 492 9.45 -4.74 2.65
CA THR A 492 8.78 -4.31 3.88
C THR A 492 8.42 -5.54 4.69
N ASP A 493 8.68 -5.50 6.00
CA ASP A 493 8.31 -6.61 6.89
C ASP A 493 6.81 -6.62 7.17
N GLU A 494 6.18 -5.43 7.19
CA GLU A 494 4.76 -5.26 7.48
C GLU A 494 4.16 -4.23 6.52
N PHE A 495 2.97 -4.52 6.02
CA PHE A 495 2.25 -3.60 5.13
C PHE A 495 0.73 -3.70 5.35
N ASN A 496 0.14 -2.55 5.66
CA ASN A 496 -1.30 -2.33 5.74
C ASN A 496 -1.68 -1.22 4.75
N PRO A 497 -2.63 -1.44 3.84
CA PRO A 497 -2.96 -0.46 2.79
C PRO A 497 -3.44 0.89 3.33
N GLN A 498 -4.23 0.88 4.41
CA GLN A 498 -4.74 2.10 5.06
C GLN A 498 -3.76 2.67 6.12
N ALA A 499 -2.54 2.17 6.21
CA ALA A 499 -1.46 2.75 7.01
C ALA A 499 -0.22 2.91 6.13
N GLN A 500 -0.12 4.06 5.46
CA GLN A 500 0.91 4.33 4.44
C GLN A 500 2.32 4.19 5.03
N PRO A 501 3.14 3.23 4.55
CA PRO A 501 4.53 3.15 4.95
C PRO A 501 5.37 4.22 4.26
N THR A 502 6.45 4.65 4.89
CA THR A 502 7.48 5.44 4.21
C THR A 502 8.48 4.48 3.55
N TYR A 503 8.46 4.42 2.25
CA TYR A 503 9.48 3.68 1.51
C TYR A 503 10.78 4.48 1.48
N THR A 504 11.84 3.90 2.06
CA THR A 504 13.16 4.51 2.03
C THR A 504 13.78 4.26 0.67
N GLU A 505 13.87 5.31 -0.15
CA GLU A 505 14.57 5.22 -1.42
C GLU A 505 16.08 5.03 -1.19
N PRO A 506 16.75 4.14 -1.95
CA PRO A 506 18.19 4.10 -1.93
C PRO A 506 18.77 5.48 -2.28
N PRO A 507 19.77 6.00 -1.55
CA PRO A 507 20.31 7.32 -1.79
C PRO A 507 20.89 7.42 -3.21
N ALA A 508 20.83 8.60 -3.81
CA ALA A 508 21.48 8.83 -5.09
C ALA A 508 23.00 8.56 -5.00
N TRP A 509 23.55 7.87 -5.99
CA TRP A 509 24.99 7.65 -6.05
C TRP A 509 25.76 8.97 -6.09
N SER A 510 26.82 9.05 -5.31
CA SER A 510 27.72 10.20 -5.28
C SER A 510 29.17 9.77 -5.45
N LYS A 511 29.89 10.42 -6.37
CA LYS A 511 31.30 10.13 -6.67
C LYS A 511 32.23 10.25 -5.44
N GLY A 512 31.89 11.12 -4.49
CA GLY A 512 32.68 11.38 -3.29
C GLY A 512 32.48 10.38 -2.17
N THR A 513 31.38 9.64 -2.20
CA THR A 513 30.94 8.71 -1.14
C THR A 513 31.61 7.35 -1.31
N ALA A 514 31.95 6.72 -0.18
CA ALA A 514 32.38 5.32 -0.13
C ALA A 514 31.18 4.45 0.22
N TYR A 515 31.04 3.35 -0.49
CA TYR A 515 29.94 2.40 -0.33
C TYR A 515 30.50 1.03 0.08
N ALA A 516 29.94 0.44 1.11
CA ALA A 516 30.27 -0.94 1.51
C ALA A 516 29.59 -1.94 0.55
N GLY A 517 30.10 -3.16 0.50
CA GLY A 517 29.39 -4.25 -0.18
C GLY A 517 27.98 -4.45 0.40
N GLY A 518 27.00 -4.65 -0.47
CA GLY A 518 25.59 -4.73 -0.12
C GLY A 518 24.83 -3.39 -0.16
N THR A 519 25.53 -2.23 -0.11
CA THR A 519 24.86 -0.91 -0.18
C THR A 519 24.16 -0.73 -1.51
N THR A 520 22.90 -0.27 -1.48
CA THR A 520 22.10 0.11 -2.67
C THR A 520 22.15 1.62 -2.89
N VAL A 521 22.10 2.03 -4.16
CA VAL A 521 22.02 3.43 -4.59
C VAL A 521 21.19 3.56 -5.84
N THR A 522 20.63 4.74 -6.10
CA THR A 522 20.00 5.08 -7.38
C THR A 522 21.00 5.79 -8.29
N TYR A 523 21.04 5.42 -9.57
CA TYR A 523 21.83 6.09 -10.60
C TYR A 523 21.27 5.81 -11.99
N GLY A 524 21.03 6.86 -12.80
CA GLY A 524 20.56 6.72 -14.17
C GLY A 524 19.18 6.07 -14.29
N GLY A 525 18.30 6.26 -13.28
CA GLY A 525 16.95 5.67 -13.26
C GLY A 525 16.92 4.18 -12.87
N ALA A 526 18.04 3.60 -12.45
CA ALA A 526 18.11 2.22 -11.97
C ALA A 526 18.64 2.15 -10.54
N VAL A 527 18.30 1.05 -9.85
CA VAL A 527 18.86 0.72 -8.54
C VAL A 527 20.09 -0.19 -8.73
N TRP A 528 21.15 0.14 -8.03
CA TRP A 528 22.42 -0.56 -8.10
C TRP A 528 22.87 -1.02 -6.72
N ARG A 529 23.36 -2.23 -6.61
CA ARG A 529 23.94 -2.79 -5.39
C ARG A 529 25.46 -2.88 -5.51
N ALA A 530 26.19 -2.37 -4.52
CA ALA A 530 27.62 -2.56 -4.44
C ALA A 530 27.94 -4.03 -4.10
N GLN A 531 28.66 -4.75 -4.96
CA GLN A 531 29.07 -6.14 -4.71
C GLN A 531 30.21 -6.23 -3.70
N TRP A 532 31.03 -5.19 -3.62
CA TRP A 532 32.12 -5.00 -2.65
C TRP A 532 32.35 -3.52 -2.38
N TRP A 533 33.21 -3.20 -1.44
CA TRP A 533 33.51 -1.81 -1.12
C TRP A 533 33.99 -1.03 -2.35
N THR A 534 33.42 0.13 -2.58
CA THR A 534 33.73 0.98 -3.74
C THR A 534 33.69 2.47 -3.40
N LYS A 535 34.46 3.27 -4.13
CA LYS A 535 34.41 4.74 -4.09
C LYS A 535 34.80 5.32 -5.45
N GLY A 536 33.96 6.26 -5.94
CA GLY A 536 34.23 6.99 -7.19
C GLY A 536 34.01 6.20 -8.48
N GLN A 537 33.63 4.94 -8.40
CA GLN A 537 33.29 4.10 -9.55
C GLN A 537 31.79 4.28 -9.86
N THR A 538 31.47 4.79 -11.04
CA THR A 538 30.11 5.08 -11.46
C THR A 538 29.33 3.79 -11.73
N PRO A 539 28.09 3.61 -11.20
CA PRO A 539 27.23 2.49 -11.56
C PRO A 539 27.03 2.37 -13.07
N GLY A 540 27.05 1.14 -13.60
CA GLY A 540 26.86 0.86 -15.02
C GLY A 540 28.02 1.20 -15.96
N ALA A 541 29.05 1.91 -15.50
CA ALA A 541 30.20 2.29 -16.33
C ALA A 541 31.10 1.10 -16.73
N ASP A 542 31.12 0.06 -15.92
CA ASP A 542 31.92 -1.16 -16.15
C ASP A 542 31.11 -2.39 -15.71
N ALA A 543 30.83 -3.28 -16.66
CA ALA A 543 30.13 -4.54 -16.37
C ALA A 543 30.90 -5.47 -15.40
N TRP A 544 32.20 -5.30 -15.25
CA TRP A 544 33.06 -6.02 -14.29
C TRP A 544 33.32 -5.21 -13.02
N GLY A 545 32.77 -4.00 -12.95
CA GLY A 545 32.91 -3.09 -11.81
C GLY A 545 32.18 -3.57 -10.56
N PRO A 546 32.24 -2.76 -9.48
CA PRO A 546 31.64 -3.11 -8.19
C PRO A 546 30.11 -3.04 -8.16
N TRP A 547 29.49 -2.49 -9.18
CA TRP A 547 28.06 -2.25 -9.20
C TRP A 547 27.31 -3.32 -10.00
N GLU A 548 26.32 -3.91 -9.37
CA GLU A 548 25.35 -4.82 -9.97
C GLU A 548 24.01 -4.10 -10.09
N GLU A 549 23.45 -4.06 -11.31
CA GLU A 549 22.10 -3.54 -11.51
C GLU A 549 21.09 -4.54 -10.96
N ILE A 550 20.19 -4.06 -10.09
CA ILE A 550 19.09 -4.88 -9.57
C ILE A 550 18.04 -5.01 -10.67
N ALA A 551 17.95 -6.20 -11.26
CA ALA A 551 16.95 -6.51 -12.27
C ALA A 551 15.68 -7.06 -11.62
N GLY A 552 14.53 -6.68 -12.18
CA GLY A 552 13.27 -7.34 -11.87
C GLY A 552 13.24 -8.79 -12.36
N VAL A 553 12.25 -9.55 -11.91
CA VAL A 553 11.93 -10.90 -12.39
C VAL A 553 10.70 -10.87 -13.29
N ASP A 554 10.65 -11.77 -14.27
CA ASP A 554 9.50 -11.96 -15.14
C ASP A 554 8.39 -12.81 -14.48
N SER A 555 7.34 -13.09 -15.23
CA SER A 555 6.20 -13.91 -14.80
C SER A 555 6.54 -15.34 -14.36
N ALA A 556 7.72 -15.83 -14.71
CA ALA A 556 8.22 -17.13 -14.28
C ALA A 556 9.18 -17.02 -13.06
N GLY A 557 9.31 -15.83 -12.47
CA GLY A 557 10.27 -15.56 -11.42
C GLY A 557 11.70 -15.42 -11.94
N VAL A 558 11.88 -15.24 -13.26
CA VAL A 558 13.19 -15.20 -13.92
C VAL A 558 13.56 -13.75 -14.23
N GLY A 559 14.69 -13.28 -13.72
CA GLY A 559 15.18 -11.91 -13.96
C GLY A 559 15.71 -11.71 -15.37
N ALA A 560 15.54 -10.49 -15.92
CA ALA A 560 16.19 -10.12 -17.18
C ALA A 560 17.72 -10.20 -17.05
N TRP A 561 18.40 -10.72 -18.08
CA TRP A 561 19.85 -10.76 -18.11
C TRP A 561 20.45 -9.35 -18.02
N LYS A 562 21.44 -9.19 -17.15
CA LYS A 562 22.16 -7.92 -16.96
C LYS A 562 23.69 -8.15 -17.07
N PRO A 563 24.42 -7.32 -17.82
CA PRO A 563 25.86 -7.52 -18.01
C PRO A 563 26.67 -7.39 -16.72
N SER A 564 26.23 -6.60 -15.76
CA SER A 564 26.92 -6.37 -14.49
C SER A 564 26.69 -7.46 -13.45
N ARG A 565 25.69 -8.34 -13.64
CA ARG A 565 25.31 -9.38 -12.69
C ARG A 565 26.14 -10.64 -12.86
N VAL A 566 26.44 -11.29 -11.73
CA VAL A 566 27.05 -12.62 -11.70
C VAL A 566 25.95 -13.68 -11.72
N TYR A 567 26.11 -14.68 -12.56
CA TYR A 567 25.23 -15.84 -12.63
C TYR A 567 26.04 -17.11 -12.37
N VAL A 568 25.44 -18.05 -11.67
CA VAL A 568 26.02 -19.36 -11.39
C VAL A 568 25.21 -20.48 -12.07
N LYS A 569 25.76 -21.67 -12.14
CA LYS A 569 25.07 -22.80 -12.75
C LYS A 569 23.69 -23.02 -12.14
N GLY A 570 22.66 -23.03 -12.97
CA GLY A 570 21.27 -23.22 -12.60
C GLY A 570 20.48 -21.92 -12.51
N ASP A 571 21.13 -20.74 -12.49
CA ASP A 571 20.43 -19.46 -12.55
C ASP A 571 19.73 -19.31 -13.90
N SER A 572 18.48 -18.86 -13.86
CA SER A 572 17.69 -18.57 -15.07
C SER A 572 17.57 -17.09 -15.33
N VAL A 573 17.56 -16.71 -16.61
CA VAL A 573 17.38 -15.32 -17.06
C VAL A 573 16.52 -15.28 -18.30
N THR A 574 15.81 -14.15 -18.49
CA THR A 574 15.19 -13.81 -19.76
C THR A 574 16.10 -12.90 -20.59
N TYR A 575 16.21 -13.16 -21.87
CA TYR A 575 16.95 -12.35 -22.82
C TYR A 575 16.28 -12.42 -24.18
N GLU A 576 15.92 -11.26 -24.74
CA GLU A 576 15.20 -11.14 -26.04
C GLU A 576 13.96 -12.05 -26.13
N GLY A 577 13.20 -12.15 -25.02
CA GLY A 577 11.95 -12.91 -24.96
C GLY A 577 12.12 -14.43 -24.81
N THR A 578 13.35 -14.93 -24.65
CA THR A 578 13.64 -16.35 -24.44
C THR A 578 14.24 -16.55 -23.04
N THR A 579 13.82 -17.60 -22.33
CA THR A 579 14.41 -17.99 -21.07
C THR A 579 15.66 -18.84 -21.29
N TYR A 580 16.71 -18.57 -20.53
CA TYR A 580 17.98 -19.28 -20.57
C TYR A 580 18.40 -19.69 -19.17
N THR A 581 19.06 -20.85 -19.05
CA THR A 581 19.67 -21.31 -17.80
C THR A 581 21.18 -21.34 -17.90
N ALA A 582 21.86 -20.80 -16.89
CA ALA A 582 23.33 -20.78 -16.85
C ALA A 582 23.90 -22.19 -16.65
N LYS A 583 24.82 -22.61 -17.53
CA LYS A 583 25.53 -23.89 -17.47
C LYS A 583 26.66 -23.88 -16.44
N TRP A 584 27.27 -22.72 -16.24
CA TRP A 584 28.39 -22.46 -15.32
C TRP A 584 28.44 -21.00 -14.92
N TRP A 585 29.36 -20.64 -14.05
CA TRP A 585 29.56 -19.25 -13.64
C TRP A 585 29.80 -18.34 -14.85
N THR A 586 29.08 -17.25 -14.94
CA THR A 586 29.20 -16.29 -16.04
C THR A 586 28.91 -14.85 -15.57
N ARG A 587 29.53 -13.88 -16.23
CA ARG A 587 29.26 -12.44 -16.09
C ARG A 587 29.55 -11.76 -17.42
N ASN A 588 28.77 -10.78 -17.81
CA ASN A 588 28.91 -10.00 -19.03
C ASN A 588 28.97 -10.86 -20.34
N GLN A 589 28.35 -12.02 -20.32
CA GLN A 589 28.21 -12.88 -21.49
C GLN A 589 26.71 -13.05 -21.78
N ALA A 590 26.20 -12.32 -22.76
CA ALA A 590 24.78 -12.37 -23.12
C ALA A 590 24.36 -13.77 -23.59
N PRO A 591 23.12 -14.20 -23.28
CA PRO A 591 22.53 -15.40 -23.89
C PRO A 591 22.48 -15.33 -25.42
N GLY A 592 22.35 -16.50 -26.06
CA GLY A 592 22.20 -16.62 -27.52
C GLY A 592 23.42 -17.21 -28.25
N ASP A 593 24.62 -17.24 -27.64
CA ASP A 593 25.74 -17.98 -28.20
C ASP A 593 25.61 -19.49 -27.94
N ARG A 594 25.53 -20.28 -29.01
CA ARG A 594 25.42 -21.75 -28.95
C ARG A 594 26.49 -22.41 -28.07
N TRP A 595 27.68 -21.84 -28.00
CA TRP A 595 28.81 -22.37 -27.23
C TRP A 595 29.04 -21.58 -25.93
N GLY A 596 28.19 -20.58 -25.69
CA GLY A 596 28.24 -19.74 -24.49
C GLY A 596 27.75 -20.43 -23.21
N PRO A 597 27.70 -19.68 -22.11
CA PRO A 597 27.33 -20.21 -20.78
C PRO A 597 25.83 -20.49 -20.61
N TRP A 598 25.00 -20.28 -21.61
CA TRP A 598 23.56 -20.32 -21.52
C TRP A 598 22.93 -21.43 -22.35
N ASP A 599 22.01 -22.16 -21.76
CA ASP A 599 21.12 -23.10 -22.47
C ASP A 599 19.73 -22.48 -22.57
N PRO A 600 19.14 -22.36 -23.80
CA PRO A 600 17.77 -21.92 -23.96
C PRO A 600 16.83 -22.96 -23.32
N GLN A 601 15.76 -22.49 -22.70
CA GLN A 601 14.65 -23.31 -22.22
C GLN A 601 13.54 -23.25 -23.28
N ASP A 602 12.98 -24.42 -23.63
CA ASP A 602 11.90 -24.55 -24.62
C ASP A 602 10.55 -24.08 -24.06
#